data_e92a0856e6e3dd3ebaa7d74aaea65264
#
_entry.id   e92a0856e6e3dd3ebaa7d74aaea65264
#
_cell.length_a   1.000
_cell.length_b   1.000
_cell.length_c   1.000
_cell.angle_alpha   90.00
_cell.angle_beta   90.00
_cell.angle_gamma   90.00
#
_symmetry.space_group_name_H-M   'P 1'
#
loop_
_entity.id
_entity.type
_entity.pdbx_description
1 polymer ?
#
loop_
_entity_poly.entity_id
_entity_poly.type
_entity_poly.pdbx_seq_one_letter_code
_entity_poly.pdbx_strand_id
1 'polypeptide(L)'
;MIMRGVGRLYACLMVLFLLSPLVVVVILSFSSTSFIAFPPRGWSLRWYEQLVEDTQIRESLLFSLQIAGIATVLALLIALPTAVLLVRHRFRGRNMLRALALSPLVLPEVLLALALLLYMQNGLHIRPSIWTLTVGHLLVIFPFSLQLISSAMGDLGPELEEAGITLGATPARAFWLIAIPAMLPSIAAAALFSFIFSFDNVAISLFLSVPGHVTLPVRMFELANTTNDPSLSSISSVLILAGAILMAVLGRFKLFDGVVNARQ
;
A
#
# COMPACT_ATOMS: atom_id res chain seq x y z
N MET A 1 -24.30 -13.37 -29.80
CA MET A 1 -25.06 -12.55 -28.84
C MET A 1 -25.21 -13.23 -27.47
N ILE A 2 -25.50 -14.52 -27.41
CA ILE A 2 -25.66 -15.31 -26.17
C ILE A 2 -24.38 -15.33 -25.31
N MET A 3 -23.20 -15.56 -25.88
CA MET A 3 -21.90 -15.56 -25.15
C MET A 3 -21.60 -14.22 -24.43
N ARG A 4 -21.97 -13.08 -25.04
CA ARG A 4 -21.81 -11.76 -24.42
C ARG A 4 -22.76 -11.56 -23.21
N GLY A 5 -23.96 -12.15 -23.27
CA GLY A 5 -24.91 -12.14 -22.16
C GLY A 5 -24.44 -12.99 -20.98
N VAL A 6 -23.98 -14.20 -21.25
CA VAL A 6 -23.41 -15.11 -20.25
C VAL A 6 -22.17 -14.52 -19.59
N GLY A 7 -21.27 -13.89 -20.37
CA GLY A 7 -20.09 -13.22 -19.82
C GLY A 7 -20.43 -12.04 -18.89
N ARG A 8 -21.45 -11.23 -19.25
CA ARG A 8 -21.90 -10.13 -18.39
C ARG A 8 -22.54 -10.65 -17.09
N LEU A 9 -23.39 -11.69 -17.18
CA LEU A 9 -23.99 -12.31 -16.01
C LEU A 9 -22.91 -12.86 -15.06
N TYR A 10 -21.93 -13.58 -15.61
CA TYR A 10 -20.81 -14.11 -14.84
C TYR A 10 -20.02 -12.98 -14.16
N ALA A 11 -19.70 -11.91 -14.89
CA ALA A 11 -19.00 -10.75 -14.33
C ALA A 11 -19.79 -10.09 -13.19
N CYS A 12 -21.11 -9.90 -13.36
CA CYS A 12 -21.97 -9.36 -12.31
C CYS A 12 -22.00 -10.25 -11.06
N LEU A 13 -22.13 -11.57 -11.25
CA LEU A 13 -22.12 -12.52 -10.12
C LEU A 13 -20.79 -12.52 -9.38
N MET A 14 -19.65 -12.46 -10.10
CA MET A 14 -18.32 -12.35 -9.48
C MET A 14 -18.16 -11.04 -8.70
N VAL A 15 -18.59 -9.93 -9.26
CA VAL A 15 -18.54 -8.62 -8.56
C VAL A 15 -19.40 -8.66 -7.29
N LEU A 16 -20.63 -9.15 -7.37
CA LEU A 16 -21.51 -9.30 -6.22
C LEU A 16 -20.90 -10.21 -5.13
N PHE A 17 -20.32 -11.32 -5.54
CA PHE A 17 -19.65 -12.24 -4.62
C PHE A 17 -18.45 -11.58 -3.92
N LEU A 18 -17.60 -10.86 -4.68
CA LEU A 18 -16.43 -10.16 -4.13
C LEU A 18 -16.80 -8.99 -3.21
N LEU A 19 -17.91 -8.30 -3.50
CA LEU A 19 -18.38 -7.18 -2.67
C LEU A 19 -19.21 -7.65 -1.46
N SER A 20 -19.72 -8.88 -1.46
CA SER A 20 -20.61 -9.35 -0.38
C SER A 20 -20.01 -9.28 1.02
N PRO A 21 -18.71 -9.63 1.28
CA PRO A 21 -18.14 -9.47 2.61
C PRO A 21 -18.06 -8.00 3.05
N LEU A 22 -17.73 -7.09 2.12
CA LEU A 22 -17.66 -5.67 2.43
C LEU A 22 -19.04 -5.11 2.79
N VAL A 23 -20.08 -5.53 2.06
CA VAL A 23 -21.48 -5.14 2.35
C VAL A 23 -21.90 -5.65 3.72
N VAL A 24 -21.55 -6.88 4.08
CA VAL A 24 -21.84 -7.44 5.42
C VAL A 24 -21.16 -6.63 6.52
N VAL A 25 -19.88 -6.27 6.36
CA VAL A 25 -19.15 -5.44 7.34
C VAL A 25 -19.84 -4.07 7.49
N VAL A 26 -20.20 -3.43 6.37
CA VAL A 26 -20.92 -2.14 6.41
C VAL A 26 -22.29 -2.28 7.09
N ILE A 27 -23.05 -3.34 6.84
CA ILE A 27 -24.33 -3.59 7.53
C ILE A 27 -24.12 -3.78 9.04
N LEU A 28 -23.10 -4.56 9.43
CA LEU A 28 -22.78 -4.82 10.85
C LEU A 28 -22.30 -3.57 11.59
N SER A 29 -21.68 -2.61 10.91
CA SER A 29 -21.23 -1.36 11.52
C SER A 29 -22.38 -0.49 12.07
N PHE A 30 -23.60 -0.69 11.59
CA PHE A 30 -24.81 -0.02 12.08
C PHE A 30 -25.60 -0.85 13.10
N SER A 31 -25.05 -1.97 13.60
CA SER A 31 -25.75 -2.81 14.58
C SER A 31 -25.94 -2.08 15.90
N SER A 32 -27.14 -2.23 16.51
CA SER A 32 -27.44 -1.69 17.84
C SER A 32 -26.97 -2.62 18.98
N THR A 33 -26.61 -3.88 18.68
CA THR A 33 -26.17 -4.86 19.68
C THR A 33 -24.71 -4.61 20.06
N SER A 34 -24.30 -5.11 21.25
CA SER A 34 -22.93 -5.09 21.74
C SER A 34 -22.10 -6.29 21.30
N PHE A 35 -22.64 -7.13 20.44
CA PHE A 35 -21.98 -8.30 19.88
C PHE A 35 -22.29 -8.42 18.38
N ILE A 36 -21.40 -9.04 17.64
CA ILE A 36 -21.56 -9.27 16.20
C ILE A 36 -22.64 -10.34 15.99
N ALA A 37 -23.77 -9.95 15.35
CA ALA A 37 -24.84 -10.86 14.95
C ALA A 37 -25.37 -10.47 13.58
N PHE A 38 -25.55 -11.45 12.71
CA PHE A 38 -26.14 -11.26 11.39
C PHE A 38 -27.42 -12.11 11.24
N PRO A 39 -28.56 -11.50 10.83
CA PRO A 39 -28.77 -10.08 10.55
C PRO A 39 -28.80 -9.24 11.85
N PRO A 40 -28.49 -7.92 11.75
CA PRO A 40 -28.55 -7.01 12.90
C PRO A 40 -29.94 -6.98 13.52
N ARG A 41 -30.03 -7.00 14.86
CA ARG A 41 -31.31 -6.96 15.58
C ARG A 41 -31.91 -5.55 15.69
N GLY A 42 -31.14 -4.51 15.30
CA GLY A 42 -31.55 -3.11 15.29
C GLY A 42 -30.44 -2.24 14.71
N TRP A 43 -30.74 -0.98 14.45
CA TRP A 43 -29.86 -0.02 13.79
C TRP A 43 -29.46 1.09 14.75
N SER A 44 -28.18 1.48 14.78
CA SER A 44 -27.64 2.55 15.62
C SER A 44 -26.36 3.12 15.02
N LEU A 45 -26.07 4.39 15.30
CA LEU A 45 -24.80 5.06 14.96
C LEU A 45 -23.81 5.11 16.14
N ARG A 46 -24.17 4.53 17.27
CA ARG A 46 -23.38 4.61 18.52
C ARG A 46 -21.90 4.22 18.36
N TRP A 47 -21.62 3.25 17.49
CA TRP A 47 -20.25 2.79 17.23
C TRP A 47 -19.43 3.83 16.48
N TYR A 48 -20.06 4.65 15.65
CA TYR A 48 -19.42 5.78 14.99
C TYR A 48 -19.20 6.95 15.96
N GLU A 49 -20.13 7.20 16.88
CA GLU A 49 -19.95 8.19 17.95
C GLU A 49 -18.77 7.80 18.85
N GLN A 50 -18.73 6.55 19.31
CA GLN A 50 -17.61 6.02 20.09
C GLN A 50 -16.28 6.06 19.33
N LEU A 51 -16.29 5.78 18.02
CA LEU A 51 -15.09 5.85 17.19
C LEU A 51 -14.48 7.27 17.15
N VAL A 52 -15.33 8.30 17.09
CA VAL A 52 -14.86 9.71 17.08
C VAL A 52 -14.27 10.11 18.44
N GLU A 53 -14.81 9.58 19.53
CA GLU A 53 -14.36 9.86 20.90
C GLU A 53 -13.13 9.03 21.31
N ASP A 54 -12.88 7.91 20.65
CA ASP A 54 -11.78 7.00 20.97
C ASP A 54 -10.43 7.61 20.57
N THR A 55 -9.71 8.09 21.57
CA THR A 55 -8.39 8.69 21.41
C THR A 55 -7.35 7.67 20.93
N GLN A 56 -7.46 6.41 21.35
CA GLN A 56 -6.49 5.36 20.98
C GLN A 56 -6.60 5.01 19.50
N ILE A 57 -7.82 4.91 18.95
CA ILE A 57 -8.03 4.66 17.53
C ILE A 57 -7.52 5.85 16.70
N ARG A 58 -7.79 7.08 17.14
CA ARG A 58 -7.29 8.28 16.46
C ARG A 58 -5.76 8.37 16.46
N GLU A 59 -5.12 8.11 17.59
CA GLU A 59 -3.66 8.08 17.70
C GLU A 59 -3.05 6.96 16.83
N SER A 60 -3.64 5.77 16.83
CA SER A 60 -3.21 4.65 16.00
C SER A 60 -3.36 4.95 14.50
N LEU A 61 -4.44 5.63 14.09
CA LEU A 61 -4.64 6.07 12.71
C LEU A 61 -3.56 7.08 12.30
N LEU A 62 -3.33 8.11 13.11
CA LEU A 62 -2.32 9.13 12.81
C LEU A 62 -0.91 8.51 12.75
N PHE A 63 -0.60 7.60 13.66
CA PHE A 63 0.67 6.89 13.67
C PHE A 63 0.84 6.02 12.42
N SER A 64 -0.20 5.28 12.00
CA SER A 64 -0.18 4.50 10.76
C SER A 64 0.04 5.39 9.52
N LEU A 65 -0.67 6.52 9.43
CA LEU A 65 -0.52 7.47 8.33
C LEU A 65 0.92 8.03 8.28
N GLN A 66 1.49 8.34 9.44
CA GLN A 66 2.87 8.84 9.57
C GLN A 66 3.88 7.79 9.08
N ILE A 67 3.81 6.56 9.59
CA ILE A 67 4.72 5.47 9.19
C ILE A 67 4.58 5.17 7.70
N ALA A 68 3.35 4.98 7.21
CA ALA A 68 3.11 4.70 5.80
C ALA A 68 3.60 5.83 4.90
N GLY A 69 3.37 7.09 5.28
CA GLY A 69 3.85 8.26 4.54
C GLY A 69 5.36 8.33 4.46
N ILE A 70 6.05 8.24 5.60
CA ILE A 70 7.52 8.31 5.65
C ILE A 70 8.13 7.13 4.89
N ALA A 71 7.66 5.90 5.12
CA ALA A 71 8.17 4.72 4.45
C ALA A 71 7.98 4.80 2.93
N THR A 72 6.82 5.28 2.46
CA THR A 72 6.54 5.47 1.02
C THR A 72 7.49 6.48 0.38
N VAL A 73 7.69 7.64 1.00
CA VAL A 73 8.62 8.66 0.48
C VAL A 73 10.04 8.09 0.39
N LEU A 74 10.50 7.42 1.44
CA LEU A 74 11.82 6.79 1.45
C LEU A 74 11.94 5.69 0.39
N ALA A 75 10.89 4.86 0.22
CA ALA A 75 10.87 3.82 -0.80
C ALA A 75 11.00 4.40 -2.21
N LEU A 76 10.28 5.46 -2.53
CA LEU A 76 10.36 6.12 -3.84
C LEU A 76 11.73 6.78 -4.05
N LEU A 77 12.27 7.45 -3.04
CA LEU A 77 13.59 8.10 -3.10
C LEU A 77 14.71 7.10 -3.37
N ILE A 78 14.59 5.86 -2.87
CA ILE A 78 15.59 4.81 -3.10
C ILE A 78 15.26 4.02 -4.38
N ALA A 79 13.99 3.76 -4.67
CA ALA A 79 13.57 2.98 -5.82
C ALA A 79 13.87 3.69 -7.15
N LEU A 80 13.68 5.02 -7.22
CA LEU A 80 13.91 5.77 -8.44
C LEU A 80 15.36 5.68 -8.94
N PRO A 81 16.40 6.03 -8.15
CA PRO A 81 17.79 5.87 -8.60
C PRO A 81 18.18 4.41 -8.81
N THR A 82 17.62 3.47 -8.03
CA THR A 82 17.86 2.04 -8.21
C THR A 82 17.27 1.57 -9.54
N ALA A 83 16.07 2.03 -9.92
CA ALA A 83 15.46 1.73 -11.22
C ALA A 83 16.30 2.29 -12.37
N VAL A 84 16.78 3.54 -12.27
CA VAL A 84 17.70 4.12 -13.27
C VAL A 84 18.93 3.23 -13.43
N LEU A 85 19.56 2.85 -12.33
CA LEU A 85 20.76 1.98 -12.34
C LEU A 85 20.45 0.62 -12.98
N LEU A 86 19.33 0.00 -12.62
CA LEU A 86 18.96 -1.33 -13.12
C LEU A 86 18.39 -1.32 -14.54
N VAL A 87 17.81 -0.25 -15.04
CA VAL A 87 17.20 -0.21 -16.38
C VAL A 87 18.14 0.39 -17.41
N ARG A 88 18.79 1.52 -17.09
CA ARG A 88 19.62 2.28 -18.04
C ARG A 88 21.06 1.82 -18.10
N HIS A 89 21.59 1.18 -17.04
CA HIS A 89 23.01 0.83 -16.99
C HIS A 89 23.24 -0.68 -17.01
N ARG A 90 24.29 -1.10 -17.75
CA ARG A 90 24.79 -2.47 -17.78
C ARG A 90 26.08 -2.54 -16.96
N PHE A 91 26.06 -3.28 -15.86
CA PHE A 91 27.23 -3.46 -14.98
C PHE A 91 27.31 -4.89 -14.43
N ARG A 92 28.49 -5.29 -13.98
CA ARG A 92 28.70 -6.60 -13.34
C ARG A 92 27.97 -6.59 -11.99
N GLY A 93 27.15 -7.63 -11.73
CA GLY A 93 26.35 -7.72 -10.50
C GLY A 93 24.93 -7.13 -10.60
N ARG A 94 24.51 -6.60 -11.77
CA ARG A 94 23.15 -6.07 -11.99
C ARG A 94 22.06 -7.07 -11.59
N ASN A 95 22.20 -8.34 -12.01
CA ASN A 95 21.21 -9.37 -11.71
C ASN A 95 21.21 -9.73 -10.21
N MET A 96 22.36 -9.72 -9.57
CA MET A 96 22.48 -9.92 -8.12
C MET A 96 21.82 -8.78 -7.35
N LEU A 97 22.07 -7.52 -7.73
CA LEU A 97 21.41 -6.38 -7.11
C LEU A 97 19.89 -6.44 -7.27
N ARG A 98 19.41 -6.81 -8.47
CA ARG A 98 17.96 -7.01 -8.72
C ARG A 98 17.41 -8.14 -7.83
N ALA A 99 18.09 -9.27 -7.74
CA ALA A 99 17.65 -10.40 -6.92
C ALA A 99 17.59 -10.01 -5.43
N LEU A 100 18.61 -9.32 -4.92
CA LEU A 100 18.63 -8.83 -3.53
C LEU A 100 17.51 -7.79 -3.27
N ALA A 101 17.32 -6.85 -4.19
CA ALA A 101 16.28 -5.83 -4.07
C ALA A 101 14.87 -6.42 -4.05
N LEU A 102 14.63 -7.53 -4.74
CA LEU A 102 13.33 -8.21 -4.83
C LEU A 102 13.19 -9.38 -3.83
N SER A 103 14.27 -9.76 -3.12
CA SER A 103 14.24 -10.90 -2.20
C SER A 103 13.18 -10.81 -1.09
N PRO A 104 12.80 -9.63 -0.55
CA PRO A 104 11.75 -9.55 0.46
C PRO A 104 10.39 -10.06 -0.03
N LEU A 105 10.11 -10.02 -1.34
CA LEU A 105 8.85 -10.53 -1.91
C LEU A 105 8.72 -12.05 -1.86
N VAL A 106 9.83 -12.76 -1.74
CA VAL A 106 9.85 -14.23 -1.75
C VAL A 106 9.71 -14.78 -0.33
N LEU A 107 10.05 -13.99 0.66
CA LEU A 107 10.01 -14.40 2.06
C LEU A 107 8.62 -14.24 2.64
N PRO A 108 8.12 -15.22 3.45
CA PRO A 108 6.93 -15.01 4.24
C PRO A 108 7.11 -13.79 5.16
N GLU A 109 6.19 -12.85 5.09
CA GLU A 109 6.30 -11.55 5.75
C GLU A 109 6.50 -11.65 7.27
N VAL A 110 5.81 -12.59 7.92
CA VAL A 110 5.96 -12.86 9.35
C VAL A 110 7.38 -13.29 9.70
N LEU A 111 8.01 -14.14 8.86
CA LEU A 111 9.40 -14.57 9.05
C LEU A 111 10.37 -13.41 8.85
N LEU A 112 10.10 -12.55 7.86
CA LEU A 112 10.89 -11.35 7.63
C LEU A 112 10.81 -10.40 8.84
N ALA A 113 9.62 -10.16 9.36
CA ALA A 113 9.39 -9.33 10.53
C ALA A 113 10.13 -9.85 11.77
N LEU A 114 10.04 -11.16 12.03
CA LEU A 114 10.75 -11.81 13.13
C LEU A 114 12.28 -11.74 12.94
N ALA A 115 12.77 -12.01 11.74
CA ALA A 115 14.19 -11.93 11.43
C ALA A 115 14.73 -10.50 11.64
N LEU A 116 13.99 -9.48 11.22
CA LEU A 116 14.32 -8.08 11.46
C LEU A 116 14.35 -7.74 12.94
N LEU A 117 13.34 -8.18 13.69
CA LEU A 117 13.29 -7.97 15.15
C LEU A 117 14.54 -8.54 15.81
N LEU A 118 14.85 -9.82 15.54
CA LEU A 118 16.02 -10.50 16.13
C LEU A 118 17.33 -9.85 15.70
N TYR A 119 17.47 -9.49 14.43
CA TYR A 119 18.65 -8.84 13.92
C TYR A 119 18.87 -7.44 14.53
N MET A 120 17.81 -6.64 14.63
CA MET A 120 17.91 -5.31 15.22
C MET A 120 18.22 -5.37 16.72
N GLN A 121 17.57 -6.27 17.46
CA GLN A 121 17.76 -6.35 18.91
C GLN A 121 19.06 -7.08 19.30
N ASN A 122 19.33 -8.26 18.74
CA ASN A 122 20.44 -9.10 19.14
C ASN A 122 21.72 -8.86 18.30
N GLY A 123 21.56 -8.47 17.02
CA GLY A 123 22.69 -8.21 16.14
C GLY A 123 23.19 -6.78 16.23
N LEU A 124 22.30 -5.80 16.16
CA LEU A 124 22.66 -4.38 16.16
C LEU A 124 22.46 -3.69 17.51
N HIS A 125 21.82 -4.35 18.47
CA HIS A 125 21.44 -3.79 19.78
C HIS A 125 20.62 -2.49 19.69
N ILE A 126 19.81 -2.35 18.63
CA ILE A 126 18.94 -1.19 18.42
C ILE A 126 17.59 -1.44 19.10
N ARG A 127 17.15 -0.50 19.91
CA ARG A 127 15.84 -0.55 20.58
C ARG A 127 14.71 -0.24 19.58
N PRO A 128 13.51 -0.82 19.77
CA PRO A 128 12.32 -0.47 18.99
C PRO A 128 12.07 1.03 18.99
N SER A 129 11.86 1.59 17.81
CA SER A 129 11.65 3.02 17.60
C SER A 129 10.86 3.26 16.31
N ILE A 130 10.39 4.48 16.09
CA ILE A 130 9.73 4.87 14.83
C ILE A 130 10.62 4.54 13.62
N TRP A 131 11.94 4.71 13.74
CA TRP A 131 12.88 4.43 12.64
C TRP A 131 13.03 2.94 12.34
N THR A 132 13.11 2.09 13.39
CA THR A 132 13.18 0.63 13.18
C THR A 132 11.92 0.10 12.53
N LEU A 133 10.75 0.61 12.95
CA LEU A 133 9.47 0.29 12.32
C LEU A 133 9.42 0.78 10.86
N THR A 134 9.83 2.02 10.62
CA THR A 134 9.88 2.60 9.26
C THR A 134 10.80 1.81 8.33
N VAL A 135 11.98 1.38 8.81
CA VAL A 135 12.90 0.53 8.03
C VAL A 135 12.28 -0.83 7.71
N GLY A 136 11.54 -1.43 8.66
CA GLY A 136 10.79 -2.66 8.40
C GLY A 136 9.75 -2.49 7.29
N HIS A 137 8.93 -1.43 7.38
CA HIS A 137 7.95 -1.09 6.34
C HIS A 137 8.64 -0.81 4.99
N LEU A 138 9.71 0.00 4.99
CA LEU A 138 10.50 0.30 3.80
C LEU A 138 10.99 -0.97 3.10
N LEU A 139 11.50 -1.94 3.85
CA LEU A 139 12.03 -3.19 3.30
C LEU A 139 10.96 -3.97 2.54
N VAL A 140 9.72 -3.97 3.04
CA VAL A 140 8.60 -4.70 2.41
C VAL A 140 8.05 -3.97 1.20
N ILE A 141 7.92 -2.63 1.24
CA ILE A 141 7.30 -1.87 0.15
C ILE A 141 8.29 -1.47 -0.95
N PHE A 142 9.59 -1.41 -0.66
CA PHE A 142 10.62 -1.04 -1.63
C PHE A 142 10.64 -1.89 -2.91
N PRO A 143 10.54 -3.25 -2.83
CA PRO A 143 10.49 -4.08 -4.02
C PRO A 143 9.34 -3.74 -4.98
N PHE A 144 8.16 -3.43 -4.43
CA PHE A 144 6.99 -3.04 -5.22
C PHE A 144 7.21 -1.70 -5.92
N SER A 145 7.71 -0.69 -5.17
CA SER A 145 8.08 0.60 -5.74
C SER A 145 9.11 0.46 -6.86
N LEU A 146 10.15 -0.34 -6.62
CA LEU A 146 11.22 -0.60 -7.58
C LEU A 146 10.68 -1.27 -8.85
N GLN A 147 9.81 -2.25 -8.70
CA GLN A 147 9.26 -2.99 -9.84
C GLN A 147 8.37 -2.09 -10.71
N LEU A 148 7.47 -1.31 -10.10
CA LEU A 148 6.57 -0.40 -10.83
C LEU A 148 7.35 0.70 -11.56
N ILE A 149 8.32 1.33 -10.90
CA ILE A 149 9.15 2.38 -11.49
C ILE A 149 10.07 1.80 -12.59
N SER A 150 10.66 0.61 -12.36
CA SER A 150 11.51 -0.04 -13.36
C SER A 150 10.72 -0.45 -14.61
N SER A 151 9.48 -0.91 -14.46
CA SER A 151 8.60 -1.23 -15.58
C SER A 151 8.28 0.03 -16.38
N ALA A 152 7.82 1.09 -15.73
CA ALA A 152 7.51 2.35 -16.39
C ALA A 152 8.71 2.95 -17.14
N MET A 153 9.90 2.85 -16.55
CA MET A 153 11.14 3.33 -17.17
C MET A 153 11.54 2.46 -18.37
N GLY A 154 11.28 1.15 -18.31
CA GLY A 154 11.50 0.24 -19.44
C GLY A 154 10.54 0.51 -20.60
N ASP A 155 9.27 0.77 -20.28
CA ASP A 155 8.21 1.05 -21.27
C ASP A 155 8.41 2.42 -21.96
N LEU A 156 8.96 3.39 -21.24
CA LEU A 156 9.27 4.72 -21.79
C LEU A 156 10.35 4.65 -22.88
N GLY A 157 11.27 3.69 -22.81
CA GLY A 157 12.42 3.63 -23.71
C GLY A 157 13.42 4.79 -23.53
N PRO A 158 14.55 4.78 -24.23
CA PRO A 158 15.53 5.86 -24.23
C PRO A 158 15.21 6.96 -25.25
N GLU A 159 14.34 6.71 -26.23
CA GLU A 159 14.15 7.53 -27.44
C GLU A 159 13.70 8.97 -27.10
N LEU A 160 12.84 9.14 -26.10
CA LEU A 160 12.36 10.45 -25.69
C LEU A 160 13.48 11.30 -25.06
N GLU A 161 14.34 10.68 -24.26
CA GLU A 161 15.48 11.37 -23.63
C GLU A 161 16.53 11.70 -24.70
N GLU A 162 16.81 10.78 -25.64
CA GLU A 162 17.74 10.97 -26.75
C GLU A 162 17.28 12.11 -27.68
N ALA A 163 15.97 12.21 -27.97
CA ALA A 163 15.42 13.33 -28.71
C ALA A 163 15.64 14.67 -27.98
N GLY A 164 15.44 14.71 -26.66
CA GLY A 164 15.72 15.88 -25.85
C GLY A 164 17.20 16.28 -25.87
N ILE A 165 18.11 15.32 -25.81
CA ILE A 165 19.57 15.53 -25.89
C ILE A 165 19.95 16.06 -27.27
N THR A 166 19.35 15.53 -28.32
CA THR A 166 19.58 16.01 -29.72
C THR A 166 19.15 17.50 -29.88
N LEU A 167 18.12 17.91 -29.14
CA LEU A 167 17.68 19.32 -29.10
C LEU A 167 18.51 20.21 -28.15
N GLY A 168 19.61 19.68 -27.60
CA GLY A 168 20.56 20.45 -26.78
C GLY A 168 20.35 20.34 -25.27
N ALA A 169 19.46 19.47 -24.79
CA ALA A 169 19.34 19.21 -23.35
C ALA A 169 20.53 18.38 -22.84
N THR A 170 20.97 18.65 -21.61
CA THR A 170 21.90 17.74 -20.92
C THR A 170 21.15 16.45 -20.50
N PRO A 171 21.84 15.30 -20.33
CA PRO A 171 21.20 14.07 -19.89
C PRO A 171 20.37 14.21 -18.60
N ALA A 172 20.88 14.98 -17.63
CA ALA A 172 20.15 15.27 -16.40
C ALA A 172 18.88 16.11 -16.67
N ARG A 173 18.94 17.09 -17.58
CA ARG A 173 17.75 17.86 -17.97
C ARG A 173 16.73 17.00 -18.71
N ALA A 174 17.17 16.16 -19.63
CA ALA A 174 16.28 15.22 -20.33
C ALA A 174 15.57 14.28 -19.33
N PHE A 175 16.30 13.74 -18.37
CA PHE A 175 15.72 12.90 -17.32
C PHE A 175 14.65 13.64 -16.49
N TRP A 176 15.00 14.80 -15.92
CA TRP A 176 14.07 15.50 -15.01
C TRP A 176 12.92 16.20 -15.71
N LEU A 177 13.10 16.69 -16.94
CA LEU A 177 12.07 17.47 -17.66
C LEU A 177 11.26 16.62 -18.66
N ILE A 178 11.73 15.44 -19.05
CA ILE A 178 11.06 14.57 -20.02
C ILE A 178 10.69 13.23 -19.37
N ALA A 179 11.67 12.46 -18.88
CA ALA A 179 11.42 11.11 -18.36
C ALA A 179 10.55 11.13 -17.09
N ILE A 180 10.89 11.94 -16.08
CA ILE A 180 10.13 12.01 -14.84
C ILE A 180 8.68 12.44 -15.07
N PRO A 181 8.35 13.52 -15.80
CA PRO A 181 6.97 13.88 -16.10
C PRO A 181 6.21 12.82 -16.87
N ALA A 182 6.85 12.15 -17.84
CA ALA A 182 6.25 11.05 -18.58
C ALA A 182 5.92 9.83 -17.70
N MET A 183 6.74 9.56 -16.67
CA MET A 183 6.56 8.48 -15.72
C MET A 183 5.70 8.86 -14.50
N LEU A 184 5.29 10.14 -14.37
CA LEU A 184 4.59 10.62 -13.19
C LEU A 184 3.33 9.80 -12.80
N PRO A 185 2.49 9.34 -13.75
CA PRO A 185 1.36 8.47 -13.44
C PRO A 185 1.80 7.15 -12.77
N SER A 186 2.87 6.54 -13.26
CA SER A 186 3.41 5.29 -12.73
C SER A 186 4.10 5.49 -11.37
N ILE A 187 4.79 6.62 -11.18
CA ILE A 187 5.37 7.00 -9.88
C ILE A 187 4.25 7.24 -8.86
N ALA A 188 3.18 7.91 -9.25
CA ALA A 188 2.01 8.10 -8.38
C ALA A 188 1.32 6.78 -8.04
N ALA A 189 1.20 5.86 -8.99
CA ALA A 189 0.69 4.51 -8.74
C ALA A 189 1.61 3.74 -7.78
N ALA A 190 2.94 3.82 -7.96
CA ALA A 190 3.91 3.21 -7.05
C ALA A 190 3.81 3.81 -5.63
N ALA A 191 3.65 5.13 -5.51
CA ALA A 191 3.44 5.81 -4.24
C ALA A 191 2.18 5.33 -3.52
N LEU A 192 1.06 5.30 -4.25
CA LEU A 192 -0.22 4.87 -3.71
C LEU A 192 -0.18 3.41 -3.25
N PHE A 193 0.33 2.53 -4.09
CA PHE A 193 0.42 1.11 -3.77
C PHE A 193 1.31 0.87 -2.56
N SER A 194 2.46 1.52 -2.50
CA SER A 194 3.39 1.44 -1.37
C SER A 194 2.76 1.98 -0.08
N PHE A 195 2.02 3.09 -0.18
CA PHE A 195 1.33 3.67 0.96
C PHE A 195 0.25 2.73 1.51
N ILE A 196 -0.62 2.21 0.63
CA ILE A 196 -1.70 1.28 1.04
C ILE A 196 -1.09 0.02 1.66
N PHE A 197 -0.08 -0.56 1.02
CA PHE A 197 0.56 -1.79 1.50
C PHE A 197 1.28 -1.58 2.84
N SER A 198 1.92 -0.43 3.02
CA SER A 198 2.52 -0.05 4.31
C SER A 198 1.47 0.22 5.38
N PHE A 199 0.38 0.93 5.02
CA PHE A 199 -0.70 1.25 5.96
C PHE A 199 -1.40 0.01 6.50
N ASP A 200 -1.66 -0.99 5.65
CA ASP A 200 -2.37 -2.23 6.00
C ASP A 200 -1.47 -3.30 6.64
N ASN A 201 -0.18 -2.99 6.82
CA ASN A 201 0.81 -3.97 7.28
C ASN A 201 0.69 -4.29 8.76
N VAL A 202 0.18 -5.49 9.07
CA VAL A 202 0.09 -6.00 10.45
C VAL A 202 1.38 -6.66 10.90
N ALA A 203 2.01 -7.49 10.04
CA ALA A 203 3.13 -8.33 10.45
C ALA A 203 4.34 -7.52 10.91
N ILE A 204 4.82 -6.59 10.09
CA ILE A 204 5.95 -5.72 10.46
C ILE A 204 5.61 -4.86 11.67
N SER A 205 4.40 -4.29 11.69
CA SER A 205 3.94 -3.42 12.78
C SER A 205 3.85 -4.15 14.12
N LEU A 206 3.42 -5.42 14.11
CA LEU A 206 3.28 -6.22 15.33
C LEU A 206 4.64 -6.58 15.93
N PHE A 207 5.58 -7.06 15.11
CA PHE A 207 6.89 -7.52 15.57
C PHE A 207 7.85 -6.36 15.88
N LEU A 208 7.80 -5.26 15.12
CA LEU A 208 8.63 -4.08 15.35
C LEU A 208 7.89 -2.98 16.12
N SER A 209 6.91 -3.36 16.96
CA SER A 209 6.08 -2.44 17.71
C SER A 209 6.91 -1.44 18.53
N VAL A 210 6.47 -0.19 18.53
CA VAL A 210 7.10 0.91 19.25
C VAL A 210 6.39 1.10 20.58
N PRO A 211 7.10 1.10 21.73
CA PRO A 211 6.47 1.31 23.02
C PRO A 211 5.63 2.59 23.06
N GLY A 212 4.38 2.46 23.48
CA GLY A 212 3.42 3.57 23.55
C GLY A 212 2.75 3.96 22.23
N HIS A 213 3.10 3.33 21.12
CA HIS A 213 2.50 3.61 19.80
C HIS A 213 2.12 2.32 19.08
N VAL A 214 0.86 2.20 18.74
CA VAL A 214 0.29 1.04 18.02
C VAL A 214 -0.28 1.51 16.69
N THR A 215 0.02 0.81 15.60
CA THR A 215 -0.57 1.11 14.30
C THR A 215 -2.05 0.67 14.26
N LEU A 216 -2.85 1.32 13.42
CA LEU A 216 -4.29 1.02 13.33
C LEU A 216 -4.57 -0.45 12.97
N PRO A 217 -3.87 -1.08 12.00
CA PRO A 217 -4.08 -2.50 11.70
C PRO A 217 -3.76 -3.42 12.89
N VAL A 218 -2.72 -3.12 13.66
CA VAL A 218 -2.40 -3.89 14.89
C VAL A 218 -3.47 -3.69 15.95
N ARG A 219 -3.96 -2.43 16.13
CA ARG A 219 -5.07 -2.14 17.04
C ARG A 219 -6.35 -2.89 16.64
N MET A 220 -6.67 -2.91 15.35
CA MET A 220 -7.80 -3.68 14.83
C MET A 220 -7.62 -5.18 15.05
N PHE A 221 -6.41 -5.70 14.88
CA PHE A 221 -6.07 -7.09 15.15
C PHE A 221 -6.23 -7.43 16.65
N GLU A 222 -5.82 -6.55 17.55
CA GLU A 222 -6.04 -6.70 19.00
C GLU A 222 -7.53 -6.73 19.33
N LEU A 223 -8.31 -5.77 18.82
CA LEU A 223 -9.77 -5.73 19.01
C LEU A 223 -10.44 -7.00 18.48
N ALA A 224 -10.06 -7.50 17.32
CA ALA A 224 -10.60 -8.73 16.75
C ALA A 224 -10.37 -9.96 17.63
N ASN A 225 -9.27 -9.99 18.40
CA ASN A 225 -8.93 -11.12 19.27
C ASN A 225 -9.43 -10.99 20.70
N THR A 226 -9.75 -9.76 21.15
CA THR A 226 -10.11 -9.49 22.55
C THR A 226 -11.58 -9.16 22.75
N THR A 227 -12.21 -8.55 21.75
CA THR A 227 -13.61 -8.11 21.82
C THR A 227 -14.40 -8.70 20.67
N ASN A 228 -15.69 -8.92 20.92
CA ASN A 228 -16.62 -9.39 19.88
C ASN A 228 -17.68 -8.31 19.60
N ASP A 229 -17.26 -7.04 19.65
CA ASP A 229 -18.17 -5.92 19.46
C ASP A 229 -18.12 -5.36 18.02
N PRO A 230 -19.19 -4.69 17.56
CA PRO A 230 -19.25 -4.11 16.22
C PRO A 230 -18.35 -2.88 16.00
N SER A 231 -17.61 -2.38 16.99
CA SER A 231 -16.68 -1.26 16.83
C SER A 231 -15.66 -1.54 15.72
N LEU A 232 -15.16 -2.78 15.63
CA LEU A 232 -14.28 -3.21 14.52
C LEU A 232 -14.94 -3.03 13.15
N SER A 233 -16.25 -3.33 13.05
CA SER A 233 -17.01 -3.15 11.81
C SER A 233 -17.17 -1.69 11.45
N SER A 234 -17.33 -0.79 12.44
CA SER A 234 -17.41 0.67 12.17
C SER A 234 -16.07 1.24 11.69
N ILE A 235 -14.93 0.84 12.29
CA ILE A 235 -13.59 1.21 11.81
C ILE A 235 -13.41 0.72 10.37
N SER A 236 -13.68 -0.56 10.11
CA SER A 236 -13.55 -1.16 8.78
C SER A 236 -14.44 -0.47 7.74
N SER A 237 -15.69 -0.11 8.10
CA SER A 237 -16.62 0.61 7.23
C SER A 237 -16.08 1.99 6.84
N VAL A 238 -15.51 2.75 7.79
CA VAL A 238 -14.86 4.04 7.51
C VAL A 238 -13.66 3.87 6.57
N LEU A 239 -12.84 2.84 6.78
CA LEU A 239 -11.69 2.56 5.90
C LEU A 239 -12.15 2.14 4.49
N ILE A 240 -13.20 1.32 4.37
CA ILE A 240 -13.81 0.94 3.08
C ILE A 240 -14.28 2.20 2.34
N LEU A 241 -14.98 3.09 3.02
CA LEU A 241 -15.47 4.34 2.44
C LEU A 241 -14.30 5.25 2.01
N ALA A 242 -13.29 5.42 2.87
CA ALA A 242 -12.09 6.19 2.56
C ALA A 242 -11.36 5.63 1.33
N GLY A 243 -11.18 4.30 1.26
CA GLY A 243 -10.60 3.61 0.10
C GLY A 243 -11.43 3.81 -1.17
N ALA A 244 -12.76 3.69 -1.09
CA ALA A 244 -13.65 3.91 -2.22
C ALA A 244 -13.58 5.36 -2.74
N ILE A 245 -13.56 6.34 -1.85
CA ILE A 245 -13.39 7.77 -2.19
C ILE A 245 -12.03 7.98 -2.85
N LEU A 246 -10.96 7.44 -2.27
CA LEU A 246 -9.61 7.53 -2.83
C LEU A 246 -9.56 6.97 -4.25
N MET A 247 -10.11 5.78 -4.47
CA MET A 247 -10.17 5.16 -5.80
C MET A 247 -11.01 5.96 -6.79
N ALA A 248 -12.14 6.53 -6.36
CA ALA A 248 -12.98 7.38 -7.20
C ALA A 248 -12.26 8.67 -7.62
N VAL A 249 -11.53 9.30 -6.70
CA VAL A 249 -10.73 10.50 -6.96
C VAL A 249 -9.61 10.18 -7.95
N LEU A 250 -8.86 9.11 -7.72
CA LEU A 250 -7.75 8.70 -8.60
C LEU A 250 -8.23 8.31 -9.99
N GLY A 251 -9.38 7.61 -10.10
CA GLY A 251 -10.01 7.29 -11.37
C GLY A 251 -10.39 8.54 -12.18
N ARG A 252 -10.79 9.63 -11.51
CA ARG A 252 -11.13 10.89 -12.16
C ARG A 252 -9.90 11.61 -12.77
N PHE A 253 -8.73 11.44 -12.19
CA PHE A 253 -7.48 12.03 -12.68
C PHE A 253 -6.81 11.20 -13.78
N LYS A 254 -7.46 10.13 -14.28
CA LYS A 254 -6.92 9.24 -15.33
C LYS A 254 -5.51 8.70 -15.04
N LEU A 255 -5.12 8.65 -13.78
CA LEU A 255 -3.80 8.16 -13.35
C LEU A 255 -3.57 6.68 -13.71
N PHE A 256 -4.66 5.94 -14.02
CA PHE A 256 -4.61 4.54 -14.42
C PHE A 256 -4.76 4.29 -15.93
N ASP A 257 -5.12 5.30 -16.74
CA ASP A 257 -5.30 5.11 -18.19
C ASP A 257 -3.99 4.69 -18.89
N GLY A 258 -2.83 5.12 -18.36
CA GLY A 258 -1.52 4.68 -18.84
C GLY A 258 -1.22 3.19 -18.59
N VAL A 259 -1.76 2.61 -17.52
CA VAL A 259 -1.54 1.20 -17.15
C VAL A 259 -2.49 0.27 -17.95
N VAL A 260 -3.68 0.77 -18.29
CA VAL A 260 -4.71 -0.01 -19.02
C VAL A 260 -4.46 0.00 -20.53
N ASN A 261 -3.97 1.11 -21.09
CA ASN A 261 -3.75 1.27 -22.54
C ASN A 261 -2.40 0.72 -23.04
N ALA A 262 -1.47 0.36 -22.16
CA ALA A 262 -0.20 -0.27 -22.55
C ALA A 262 -0.34 -1.73 -23.03
N ARG A 263 -1.56 -2.26 -23.19
CA ARG A 263 -1.86 -3.63 -23.64
C ARG A 263 -2.70 -3.71 -24.91
N GLN A 264 -2.84 -2.62 -25.66
CA GLN A 264 -3.40 -2.63 -27.03
C GLN A 264 -2.29 -2.22 -28.06
#